data_a932e4914974a63342dc55a0859233e2
#
_entry.id   a932e4914974a63342dc55a0859233e2
#
_cell.length_a   1.000
_cell.length_b   1.000
_cell.length_c   1.000
_cell.angle_alpha   90.00
_cell.angle_beta   90.00
_cell.angle_gamma   90.00
#
_symmetry.space_group_name_H-M   'P 1'
#
loop_
_entity.id
_entity.type
_entity.pdbx_description
1 polymer ?
#
loop_
_entity_poly.entity_id
_entity_poly.type
_entity_poly.pdbx_seq_one_letter_code
_entity_poly.pdbx_strand_id
1 'polypeptide(L)'
;SIKKGVNFEMLKQLLSPDVVEEGDERYEFTWVGKKQAIAEAARPTTKTLRPVKEDSRNWDATENLYIEGDNLEVLKILQESYLGKVKMIYIDPPYNTGHDFIYRDDFGMSREEWSEKSGELSEDGDRLFENTESNGRFHSDWCSMTYSRLMLARNLLTEDGVVFISLDDGEIENLREICNEVFGEQNFLAQCVRKRRDSQANLSKNISPIHEY
;
A
#
# COMPACT_ATOMS: atom_id res chain seq x y z
N SER A 1 -5.16 35.25 18.83
CA SER A 1 -5.01 33.79 18.89
C SER A 1 -3.67 33.42 18.30
N ILE A 2 -2.77 32.90 19.12
CA ILE A 2 -1.47 32.39 18.68
C ILE A 2 -1.72 31.10 17.89
N LYS A 3 -1.53 31.14 16.59
CA LYS A 3 -1.46 29.90 15.78
C LYS A 3 -0.20 29.15 16.22
N LYS A 4 -0.34 28.10 17.02
CA LYS A 4 0.72 27.16 17.33
C LYS A 4 0.97 26.31 16.08
N GLY A 5 1.84 26.77 15.20
CA GLY A 5 2.38 25.97 14.10
C GLY A 5 3.65 25.26 14.57
N VAL A 6 3.89 24.05 14.06
CA VAL A 6 5.16 23.37 14.24
C VAL A 6 6.22 24.11 13.40
N ASN A 7 7.31 24.52 14.03
CA ASN A 7 8.46 25.05 13.30
C ASN A 7 9.29 23.86 12.79
N PHE A 8 9.10 23.51 11.52
CA PHE A 8 9.76 22.37 10.89
C PHE A 8 11.26 22.51 10.76
N GLU A 9 11.79 23.74 10.60
CA GLU A 9 13.22 23.97 10.55
C GLU A 9 13.88 23.70 11.93
N MET A 10 13.25 24.18 12.99
CA MET A 10 13.69 23.89 14.36
C MET A 10 13.54 22.39 14.70
N LEU A 11 12.48 21.74 14.23
CA LEU A 11 12.29 20.31 14.40
C LEU A 11 13.37 19.49 13.67
N LYS A 12 13.72 19.84 12.44
CA LYS A 12 14.80 19.23 11.68
C LYS A 12 16.13 19.33 12.44
N GLN A 13 16.48 20.52 12.93
CA GLN A 13 17.72 20.75 13.71
C GLN A 13 17.77 19.95 15.01
N LEU A 14 16.64 19.71 15.65
CA LEU A 14 16.55 18.94 16.91
C LEU A 14 16.61 17.42 16.68
N LEU A 15 16.16 16.95 15.51
CA LEU A 15 16.09 15.51 15.21
C LEU A 15 17.40 14.96 14.64
N SER A 16 18.21 15.76 13.96
CA SER A 16 19.52 15.33 13.47
C SER A 16 20.42 16.54 13.19
N PRO A 17 21.64 16.59 13.75
CA PRO A 17 22.66 17.57 13.37
C PRO A 17 23.18 17.35 11.93
N ASP A 18 22.94 16.18 11.34
CA ASP A 18 23.42 15.77 10.02
C ASP A 18 22.29 15.80 8.98
N VAL A 19 21.28 16.66 9.14
CA VAL A 19 20.26 16.86 8.12
C VAL A 19 20.91 17.44 6.86
N VAL A 20 20.91 16.65 5.80
CA VAL A 20 21.36 17.06 4.47
C VAL A 20 20.47 18.19 3.97
N GLU A 21 21.06 19.32 3.58
CA GLU A 21 20.31 20.46 3.06
C GLU A 21 19.65 20.10 1.70
N GLU A 22 18.55 20.78 1.39
CA GLU A 22 17.83 20.62 0.13
C GLU A 22 18.79 20.99 -1.01
N GLY A 23 19.22 20.03 -1.81
CA GLY A 23 20.17 20.21 -2.91
C GLY A 23 21.39 19.29 -2.90
N ASP A 24 21.64 18.57 -1.81
CA ASP A 24 22.69 17.56 -1.80
C ASP A 24 22.26 16.32 -2.60
N GLU A 25 23.09 15.88 -3.53
CA GLU A 25 22.85 14.68 -4.31
C GLU A 25 22.90 13.46 -3.40
N ARG A 26 21.78 12.71 -3.37
CA ARG A 26 21.68 11.45 -2.62
C ARG A 26 20.85 10.45 -3.41
N TYR A 27 21.12 9.17 -3.23
CA TYR A 27 20.27 8.13 -3.74
C TYR A 27 18.93 8.14 -3.00
N GLU A 28 17.84 8.28 -3.74
CA GLU A 28 16.48 8.22 -3.20
C GLU A 28 15.57 7.51 -4.21
N PHE A 29 14.88 6.48 -3.77
CA PHE A 29 13.82 5.87 -4.56
C PHE A 29 12.60 6.80 -4.53
N THR A 30 12.25 7.35 -5.70
CA THR A 30 11.15 8.32 -5.80
C THR A 30 10.30 8.10 -7.06
N TRP A 31 9.03 8.51 -6.98
CA TRP A 31 8.08 8.46 -8.09
C TRP A 31 7.06 9.60 -7.98
N VAL A 32 6.29 9.83 -9.06
CA VAL A 32 5.22 10.84 -9.06
C VAL A 32 4.07 10.41 -8.15
N GLY A 33 3.84 11.16 -7.06
CA GLY A 33 2.79 10.85 -6.07
C GLY A 33 3.30 10.35 -4.72
N LYS A 34 4.61 10.06 -4.56
CA LYS A 34 5.18 9.58 -3.29
C LYS A 34 4.83 10.47 -2.09
N LYS A 35 5.02 11.79 -2.21
CA LYS A 35 4.69 12.75 -1.13
C LYS A 35 3.19 12.72 -0.78
N GLN A 36 2.34 12.53 -1.77
CA GLN A 36 0.89 12.42 -1.57
C GLN A 36 0.52 11.11 -0.87
N ALA A 37 1.13 9.99 -1.24
CA ALA A 37 0.93 8.71 -0.57
C ALA A 37 1.30 8.76 0.93
N ILE A 38 2.41 9.44 1.27
CA ILE A 38 2.81 9.69 2.67
C ILE A 38 1.75 10.51 3.40
N ALA A 39 1.31 11.62 2.80
CA ALA A 39 0.30 12.50 3.40
C ALA A 39 -1.03 11.76 3.60
N GLU A 40 -1.41 10.90 2.68
CA GLU A 40 -2.64 10.11 2.76
C GLU A 40 -2.58 9.05 3.86
N ALA A 41 -1.48 8.33 3.99
CA ALA A 41 -1.28 7.39 5.10
C ALA A 41 -1.37 8.08 6.47
N ALA A 42 -0.88 9.33 6.56
CA ALA A 42 -0.92 10.12 7.79
C ALA A 42 -2.27 10.80 8.08
N ARG A 43 -3.19 10.83 7.10
CA ARG A 43 -4.49 11.50 7.25
C ARG A 43 -5.39 10.69 8.19
N PRO A 44 -5.95 11.30 9.26
CA PRO A 44 -6.89 10.61 10.14
C PRO A 44 -8.17 10.20 9.40
N THR A 45 -8.72 9.05 9.79
CA THR A 45 -10.05 8.64 9.35
C THR A 45 -11.12 9.01 10.39
N THR A 46 -12.34 9.31 9.92
CA THR A 46 -13.53 9.48 10.78
C THR A 46 -14.45 8.25 10.73
N LYS A 47 -14.07 7.22 9.95
CA LYS A 47 -14.83 5.99 9.80
C LYS A 47 -14.64 5.08 11.03
N THR A 48 -15.56 4.13 11.18
CA THR A 48 -15.52 3.12 12.24
C THR A 48 -16.02 1.78 11.73
N LEU A 49 -15.62 0.69 12.40
CA LEU A 49 -16.11 -0.65 12.09
C LEU A 49 -17.55 -0.83 12.59
N ARG A 50 -18.39 -1.47 11.77
CA ARG A 50 -19.77 -1.83 12.12
C ARG A 50 -19.87 -3.35 12.25
N PRO A 51 -20.29 -3.91 13.40
CA PRO A 51 -20.55 -5.33 13.53
C PRO A 51 -21.72 -5.77 12.65
N VAL A 52 -21.57 -6.88 11.92
CA VAL A 52 -22.61 -7.51 11.09
C VAL A 52 -22.85 -8.92 11.64
N LYS A 53 -23.63 -8.99 12.72
CA LYS A 53 -23.84 -10.24 13.48
C LYS A 53 -24.64 -11.27 12.68
N GLU A 54 -25.58 -10.82 11.89
CA GLU A 54 -26.48 -11.63 11.06
C GLU A 54 -25.72 -12.46 10.02
N ASP A 55 -24.59 -11.96 9.52
CA ASP A 55 -23.76 -12.64 8.51
C ASP A 55 -22.53 -13.34 9.15
N SER A 56 -22.35 -13.17 10.46
CA SER A 56 -21.22 -13.75 11.18
C SER A 56 -21.52 -15.18 11.65
N ARG A 57 -20.48 -16.04 11.61
CA ARG A 57 -20.55 -17.40 12.15
C ARG A 57 -19.89 -17.44 13.51
N ASN A 58 -20.56 -18.12 14.46
CA ASN A 58 -20.05 -18.31 15.82
C ASN A 58 -19.65 -17.00 16.50
N TRP A 59 -20.43 -15.94 16.32
CA TRP A 59 -20.13 -14.59 16.79
C TRP A 59 -19.61 -14.53 18.23
N ASP A 60 -20.25 -15.25 19.15
CA ASP A 60 -19.90 -15.22 20.58
C ASP A 60 -18.66 -16.05 20.95
N ALA A 61 -18.13 -16.88 20.04
CA ALA A 61 -17.05 -17.82 20.32
C ALA A 61 -15.84 -17.65 19.39
N THR A 62 -15.97 -16.95 18.26
CA THR A 62 -14.86 -16.75 17.31
C THR A 62 -13.94 -15.62 17.76
N GLU A 63 -12.64 -15.83 17.60
CA GLU A 63 -11.62 -14.76 17.72
C GLU A 63 -11.17 -14.24 16.36
N ASN A 64 -11.73 -14.79 15.26
CA ASN A 64 -11.41 -14.36 13.90
C ASN A 64 -12.28 -13.17 13.49
N LEU A 65 -11.68 -12.22 12.78
CA LEU A 65 -12.34 -11.05 12.20
C LEU A 65 -12.24 -11.10 10.68
N TYR A 66 -13.36 -10.87 10.00
CA TYR A 66 -13.40 -10.51 8.61
C TYR A 66 -13.85 -9.06 8.52
N ILE A 67 -13.07 -8.21 7.87
CA ILE A 67 -13.35 -6.78 7.74
C ILE A 67 -13.46 -6.46 6.26
N GLU A 68 -14.61 -5.92 5.85
CA GLU A 68 -14.91 -5.52 4.48
C GLU A 68 -14.91 -4.00 4.37
N GLY A 69 -14.33 -3.49 3.27
CA GLY A 69 -14.23 -2.07 2.98
C GLY A 69 -12.87 -1.66 2.42
N ASP A 70 -12.67 -0.36 2.19
CA ASP A 70 -11.38 0.18 1.77
C ASP A 70 -10.28 -0.17 2.77
N ASN A 71 -9.28 -0.90 2.30
CA ASN A 71 -8.22 -1.43 3.18
C ASN A 71 -7.29 -0.34 3.74
N LEU A 72 -7.12 0.81 3.08
CA LEU A 72 -6.36 1.94 3.63
C LEU A 72 -7.07 2.53 4.84
N GLU A 73 -8.39 2.73 4.75
CA GLU A 73 -9.20 3.21 5.86
C GLU A 73 -9.26 2.19 7.01
N VAL A 74 -9.39 0.89 6.68
CA VAL A 74 -9.32 -0.19 7.68
C VAL A 74 -7.99 -0.19 8.42
N LEU A 75 -6.86 -0.08 7.71
CA LEU A 75 -5.53 -0.01 8.31
C LEU A 75 -5.39 1.19 9.26
N LYS A 76 -5.97 2.36 8.92
CA LYS A 76 -6.01 3.53 9.80
C LYS A 76 -6.81 3.25 11.09
N ILE A 77 -7.97 2.61 10.98
CA ILE A 77 -8.80 2.25 12.15
C ILE A 77 -8.07 1.24 13.04
N LEU A 78 -7.40 0.25 12.45
CA LEU A 78 -6.69 -0.77 13.19
C LEU A 78 -5.50 -0.23 14.01
N GLN A 79 -4.94 0.95 13.65
CA GLN A 79 -3.88 1.57 14.45
C GLN A 79 -4.29 1.75 15.93
N GLU A 80 -5.55 2.06 16.21
CA GLU A 80 -6.01 2.31 17.59
C GLU A 80 -5.95 1.06 18.48
N SER A 81 -6.22 -0.12 17.90
CA SER A 81 -6.38 -1.36 18.68
C SER A 81 -5.26 -2.37 18.51
N TYR A 82 -4.56 -2.34 17.37
CA TYR A 82 -3.60 -3.36 16.96
C TYR A 82 -2.18 -2.84 16.77
N LEU A 83 -1.87 -1.61 17.18
CA LEU A 83 -0.51 -1.06 17.11
C LEU A 83 0.49 -2.00 17.81
N GLY A 84 1.50 -2.48 17.07
CA GLY A 84 2.53 -3.37 17.60
C GLY A 84 2.03 -4.74 18.09
N LYS A 85 0.89 -5.25 17.59
CA LYS A 85 0.29 -6.52 18.05
C LYS A 85 0.19 -7.61 17.00
N VAL A 86 0.40 -7.29 15.74
CA VAL A 86 0.27 -8.23 14.63
C VAL A 86 1.58 -8.99 14.43
N LYS A 87 1.53 -10.32 14.52
CA LYS A 87 2.70 -11.16 14.37
C LYS A 87 3.07 -11.47 12.94
N MET A 88 2.07 -11.56 12.05
CA MET A 88 2.28 -11.85 10.64
C MET A 88 1.27 -11.09 9.79
N ILE A 89 1.75 -10.53 8.69
CA ILE A 89 0.93 -9.94 7.63
C ILE A 89 1.22 -10.69 6.34
N TYR A 90 0.17 -11.16 5.66
CA TYR A 90 0.27 -11.70 4.31
C TYR A 90 -0.52 -10.81 3.36
N ILE A 91 0.10 -10.38 2.27
CA ILE A 91 -0.50 -9.48 1.27
C ILE A 91 -0.44 -10.15 -0.11
N ASP A 92 -1.56 -10.16 -0.79
CA ASP A 92 -1.68 -10.53 -2.20
C ASP A 92 -2.24 -9.31 -2.94
N PRO A 93 -1.37 -8.36 -3.37
CA PRO A 93 -1.79 -7.12 -4.01
C PRO A 93 -2.13 -7.35 -5.47
N PRO A 94 -2.77 -6.38 -6.16
CA PRO A 94 -2.83 -6.37 -7.61
C PRO A 94 -1.42 -6.45 -8.22
N TYR A 95 -1.21 -7.35 -9.21
CA TYR A 95 0.11 -7.59 -9.80
C TYR A 95 0.51 -6.55 -10.85
N ASN A 96 -0.39 -5.62 -11.14
CA ASN A 96 -0.20 -4.55 -12.12
C ASN A 96 0.09 -5.08 -13.54
N THR A 97 -0.71 -6.04 -13.98
CA THR A 97 -0.57 -6.73 -15.28
C THR A 97 -1.11 -5.93 -16.47
N GLY A 98 -1.58 -4.70 -16.26
CA GLY A 98 -2.20 -3.86 -17.27
C GLY A 98 -3.72 -4.00 -17.37
N HIS A 99 -4.30 -4.92 -16.61
CA HIS A 99 -5.75 -5.16 -16.52
C HIS A 99 -6.23 -5.19 -15.06
N ASP A 100 -5.34 -4.92 -14.12
CA ASP A 100 -5.68 -4.91 -12.70
C ASP A 100 -6.33 -3.59 -12.31
N PHE A 101 -7.31 -3.69 -11.42
CA PHE A 101 -7.88 -2.52 -10.77
C PHE A 101 -7.03 -2.15 -9.56
N ILE A 102 -6.63 -0.87 -9.51
CA ILE A 102 -5.93 -0.31 -8.37
C ILE A 102 -6.73 0.86 -7.78
N TYR A 103 -6.50 1.15 -6.51
CA TYR A 103 -7.12 2.30 -5.86
C TYR A 103 -6.35 3.56 -6.22
N ARG A 104 -7.06 4.59 -6.67
CA ARG A 104 -6.51 5.92 -6.81
C ARG A 104 -6.81 6.72 -5.56
N ASP A 105 -5.80 6.91 -4.73
CA ASP A 105 -5.88 7.70 -3.51
C ASP A 105 -5.87 9.23 -3.82
N ASP A 106 -6.54 9.65 -4.90
CA ASP A 106 -6.60 11.05 -5.37
C ASP A 106 -7.79 11.78 -4.72
N PHE A 107 -7.53 12.53 -3.65
CA PHE A 107 -8.52 13.30 -2.90
C PHE A 107 -8.80 14.71 -3.48
N GLY A 108 -8.20 15.06 -4.61
CA GLY A 108 -8.36 16.36 -5.26
C GLY A 108 -9.52 16.46 -6.25
N MET A 109 -10.12 15.33 -6.66
CA MET A 109 -11.23 15.32 -7.61
C MET A 109 -12.58 15.15 -6.93
N SER A 110 -13.60 15.91 -7.38
CA SER A 110 -14.98 15.70 -6.95
C SER A 110 -15.50 14.35 -7.48
N ARG A 111 -16.57 13.84 -6.82
CA ARG A 111 -17.24 12.58 -7.21
C ARG A 111 -17.77 12.65 -8.65
N GLU A 112 -18.21 13.83 -9.07
CA GLU A 112 -18.72 14.11 -10.40
C GLU A 112 -17.61 14.10 -11.47
N GLU A 113 -16.47 14.73 -11.22
CA GLU A 113 -15.31 14.73 -12.12
C GLU A 113 -14.70 13.34 -12.30
N TRP A 114 -14.76 12.51 -11.26
CA TRP A 114 -14.34 11.12 -11.32
C TRP A 114 -15.28 10.25 -12.17
N SER A 115 -16.59 10.38 -11.97
CA SER A 115 -17.62 9.62 -12.70
C SER A 115 -17.55 9.86 -14.22
N GLU A 116 -17.18 11.07 -14.63
CA GLU A 116 -16.99 11.40 -16.06
C GLU A 116 -15.71 10.80 -16.66
N LYS A 117 -14.67 10.56 -15.85
CA LYS A 117 -13.36 10.12 -16.36
C LYS A 117 -13.10 8.61 -16.23
N SER A 118 -13.69 7.92 -15.28
CA SER A 118 -13.36 6.51 -14.98
C SER A 118 -14.45 5.51 -15.36
N GLY A 119 -15.72 5.95 -15.48
CA GLY A 119 -16.83 5.09 -15.89
C GLY A 119 -17.22 3.97 -14.91
N GLU A 120 -16.47 3.72 -13.84
CA GLU A 120 -16.72 2.61 -12.92
C GLU A 120 -16.49 3.03 -11.46
N LEU A 121 -17.55 2.89 -10.68
CA LEU A 121 -17.50 2.81 -9.21
C LEU A 121 -17.65 1.34 -8.84
N SER A 122 -16.91 0.84 -7.83
CA SER A 122 -17.25 -0.43 -7.19
C SER A 122 -18.66 -0.34 -6.60
N GLU A 123 -19.32 -1.49 -6.37
CA GLU A 123 -20.65 -1.53 -5.75
C GLU A 123 -20.70 -0.76 -4.41
N ASP A 124 -19.55 -0.61 -3.74
CA ASP A 124 -19.38 0.13 -2.47
C ASP A 124 -19.00 1.60 -2.64
N GLY A 125 -18.86 2.11 -3.87
CA GLY A 125 -18.51 3.50 -4.17
C GLY A 125 -17.03 3.84 -4.03
N ASP A 126 -16.16 2.84 -3.96
CA ASP A 126 -14.71 3.00 -3.90
C ASP A 126 -14.13 3.36 -5.28
N ARG A 127 -13.05 4.14 -5.27
CA ARG A 127 -12.38 4.65 -6.47
C ARG A 127 -11.40 3.63 -7.04
N LEU A 128 -11.93 2.64 -7.75
CA LEU A 128 -11.13 1.70 -8.51
C LEU A 128 -10.95 2.19 -9.94
N PHE A 129 -9.77 2.03 -10.51
CA PHE A 129 -9.55 2.24 -11.93
C PHE A 129 -8.65 1.15 -12.50
N GLU A 130 -8.89 0.78 -13.75
CA GLU A 130 -8.02 -0.13 -14.47
C GLU A 130 -6.69 0.57 -14.79
N ASN A 131 -5.60 0.03 -14.25
CA ASN A 131 -4.27 0.57 -14.50
C ASN A 131 -3.69 -0.08 -15.75
N THR A 132 -3.77 0.60 -16.87
CA THR A 132 -3.30 0.10 -18.16
C THR A 132 -1.88 0.57 -18.45
N GLU A 133 -1.12 -0.19 -19.25
CA GLU A 133 0.24 0.17 -19.69
C GLU A 133 0.30 1.50 -20.46
N SER A 134 -0.83 1.97 -21.00
CA SER A 134 -0.93 3.29 -21.63
C SER A 134 -0.97 4.45 -20.63
N ASN A 135 -1.17 4.16 -19.34
CA ASN A 135 -1.08 5.15 -18.28
C ASN A 135 0.37 5.57 -18.08
N GLY A 136 0.73 6.83 -18.35
CA GLY A 136 2.07 7.37 -18.12
C GLY A 136 2.54 7.32 -16.64
N ARG A 137 1.64 6.96 -15.70
CA ARG A 137 1.89 6.79 -14.27
C ARG A 137 1.74 5.34 -13.80
N PHE A 138 1.75 4.39 -14.73
CA PHE A 138 1.45 2.97 -14.48
C PHE A 138 2.09 2.42 -13.20
N HIS A 139 3.42 2.45 -13.12
CA HIS A 139 4.16 2.02 -11.92
C HIS A 139 3.99 2.97 -10.74
N SER A 140 3.91 4.29 -11.00
CA SER A 140 3.79 5.31 -9.95
C SER A 140 2.49 5.21 -9.16
N ASP A 141 1.38 4.95 -9.82
CA ASP A 141 0.08 4.81 -9.18
C ASP A 141 0.03 3.53 -8.34
N TRP A 142 0.60 2.42 -8.83
CA TRP A 142 0.76 1.17 -8.06
C TRP A 142 1.67 1.36 -6.84
N CYS A 143 2.82 2.02 -7.01
CA CYS A 143 3.74 2.34 -5.92
C CYS A 143 3.06 3.19 -4.83
N SER A 144 2.28 4.20 -5.22
CA SER A 144 1.57 5.08 -4.28
C SER A 144 0.54 4.31 -3.45
N MET A 145 -0.26 3.46 -4.11
CA MET A 145 -1.22 2.58 -3.45
C MET A 145 -0.55 1.62 -2.46
N THR A 146 0.52 0.96 -2.88
CA THR A 146 1.23 -0.03 -2.06
C THR A 146 1.96 0.61 -0.90
N TYR A 147 2.66 1.73 -1.14
CA TYR A 147 3.46 2.42 -0.14
C TYR A 147 2.64 2.92 1.05
N SER A 148 1.50 3.58 0.80
CA SER A 148 0.62 4.09 1.85
C SER A 148 0.14 2.98 2.79
N ARG A 149 -0.18 1.81 2.24
CA ARG A 149 -0.65 0.64 2.99
C ARG A 149 0.47 -0.03 3.78
N LEU A 150 1.65 -0.17 3.20
CA LEU A 150 2.81 -0.75 3.89
C LEU A 150 3.30 0.12 5.05
N MET A 151 3.25 1.46 4.93
CA MET A 151 3.55 2.37 6.04
C MET A 151 2.65 2.11 7.26
N LEU A 152 1.35 1.93 7.05
CA LEU A 152 0.41 1.63 8.13
C LEU A 152 0.57 0.20 8.64
N ALA A 153 0.78 -0.77 7.75
CA ALA A 153 0.99 -2.17 8.10
C ALA A 153 2.21 -2.36 9.00
N ARG A 154 3.31 -1.63 8.72
CA ARG A 154 4.51 -1.63 9.57
C ARG A 154 4.19 -1.34 11.03
N ASN A 155 3.35 -0.34 11.30
CA ASN A 155 3.01 0.06 12.67
C ASN A 155 2.21 -0.99 13.43
N LEU A 156 1.51 -1.88 12.72
CA LEU A 156 0.74 -2.96 13.33
C LEU A 156 1.64 -4.12 13.78
N LEU A 157 2.81 -4.31 13.15
CA LEU A 157 3.70 -5.44 13.42
C LEU A 157 4.34 -5.34 14.80
N THR A 158 4.48 -6.50 15.45
CA THR A 158 5.39 -6.67 16.59
C THR A 158 6.85 -6.52 16.15
N GLU A 159 7.78 -6.30 17.08
CA GLU A 159 9.22 -6.19 16.78
C GLU A 159 9.78 -7.44 16.08
N ASP A 160 9.24 -8.62 16.38
CA ASP A 160 9.57 -9.89 15.76
C ASP A 160 8.51 -10.36 14.75
N GLY A 161 7.70 -9.42 14.25
CA GLY A 161 6.69 -9.68 13.23
C GLY A 161 7.28 -9.84 11.83
N VAL A 162 6.53 -10.50 10.94
CA VAL A 162 6.96 -10.77 9.56
C VAL A 162 5.90 -10.40 8.54
N VAL A 163 6.32 -9.91 7.37
CA VAL A 163 5.45 -9.63 6.22
C VAL A 163 5.82 -10.59 5.08
N PHE A 164 4.79 -11.16 4.47
CA PHE A 164 4.89 -11.89 3.20
C PHE A 164 4.04 -11.17 2.15
N ILE A 165 4.59 -10.99 0.96
CA ILE A 165 3.89 -10.34 -0.15
C ILE A 165 4.09 -11.18 -1.39
N SER A 166 2.99 -11.63 -2.02
CA SER A 166 3.02 -12.35 -3.30
C SER A 166 3.02 -11.36 -4.45
N LEU A 167 3.86 -11.59 -5.47
CA LEU A 167 3.91 -10.74 -6.65
C LEU A 167 4.56 -11.50 -7.82
N ASP A 168 4.41 -11.01 -9.04
CA ASP A 168 5.15 -11.48 -10.22
C ASP A 168 6.33 -10.56 -10.56
N ASP A 169 6.94 -10.80 -11.73
CA ASP A 169 8.12 -10.05 -12.20
C ASP A 169 7.84 -8.56 -12.47
N GLY A 170 6.57 -8.16 -12.66
CA GLY A 170 6.21 -6.82 -13.15
C GLY A 170 6.56 -5.69 -12.18
N GLU A 171 6.33 -5.89 -10.88
CA GLU A 171 6.52 -4.86 -9.85
C GLU A 171 7.48 -5.28 -8.72
N ILE A 172 8.13 -6.45 -8.83
CA ILE A 172 8.97 -6.98 -7.73
C ILE A 172 10.12 -6.06 -7.34
N GLU A 173 10.75 -5.39 -8.30
CA GLU A 173 11.83 -4.44 -8.02
C GLU A 173 11.32 -3.20 -7.30
N ASN A 174 10.19 -2.64 -7.75
CA ASN A 174 9.54 -1.51 -7.09
C ASN A 174 9.09 -1.87 -5.67
N LEU A 175 8.52 -3.07 -5.49
CA LEU A 175 8.13 -3.57 -4.17
C LEU A 175 9.34 -3.68 -3.25
N ARG A 176 10.47 -4.18 -3.76
CA ARG A 176 11.70 -4.33 -3.00
C ARG A 176 12.19 -2.99 -2.45
N GLU A 177 12.25 -1.96 -3.30
CA GLU A 177 12.67 -0.62 -2.88
C GLU A 177 11.70 0.00 -1.87
N ILE A 178 10.39 -0.15 -2.09
CA ILE A 178 9.37 0.28 -1.12
C ILE A 178 9.57 -0.41 0.23
N CYS A 179 9.75 -1.72 0.24
CA CYS A 179 9.96 -2.49 1.48
C CYS A 179 11.26 -2.10 2.18
N ASN A 180 12.35 -1.87 1.44
CA ASN A 180 13.61 -1.40 1.99
C ASN A 180 13.44 -0.04 2.71
N GLU A 181 12.69 0.88 2.12
CA GLU A 181 12.41 2.18 2.73
C GLU A 181 11.48 2.07 3.95
N VAL A 182 10.41 1.28 3.84
CA VAL A 182 9.39 1.17 4.90
C VAL A 182 9.89 0.35 6.08
N PHE A 183 10.49 -0.81 5.85
CA PHE A 183 10.87 -1.76 6.90
C PHE A 183 12.36 -1.73 7.24
N GLY A 184 13.21 -1.16 6.38
CA GLY A 184 14.67 -1.18 6.47
C GLY A 184 15.27 -2.35 5.69
N GLU A 185 16.28 -2.07 4.86
CA GLU A 185 16.97 -3.05 4.00
C GLU A 185 17.52 -4.24 4.79
N GLN A 186 18.05 -4.00 5.99
CA GLN A 186 18.60 -5.03 6.87
C GLN A 186 17.56 -6.05 7.37
N ASN A 187 16.27 -5.74 7.24
CA ASN A 187 15.17 -6.62 7.67
C ASN A 187 14.64 -7.50 6.53
N PHE A 188 15.22 -7.41 5.34
CA PHE A 188 14.88 -8.30 4.25
C PHE A 188 15.38 -9.73 4.55
N LEU A 189 14.46 -10.69 4.53
CA LEU A 189 14.77 -12.07 4.85
C LEU A 189 15.10 -12.90 3.61
N ALA A 190 14.17 -12.95 2.66
CA ALA A 190 14.34 -13.77 1.44
C ALA A 190 13.31 -13.38 0.37
N GLN A 191 13.66 -13.66 -0.87
CA GLN A 191 12.74 -13.72 -2.00
C GLN A 191 12.55 -15.18 -2.40
N CYS A 192 11.33 -15.71 -2.23
CA CYS A 192 10.99 -17.09 -2.46
C CYS A 192 10.36 -17.25 -3.84
N VAL A 193 11.01 -17.96 -4.74
CA VAL A 193 10.46 -18.24 -6.07
C VAL A 193 9.49 -19.41 -5.98
N ARG A 194 8.25 -19.20 -6.39
CA ARG A 194 7.22 -20.22 -6.46
C ARG A 194 6.95 -20.61 -7.91
N LYS A 195 7.03 -21.89 -8.21
CA LYS A 195 6.67 -22.40 -9.54
C LYS A 195 5.14 -22.32 -9.72
N ARG A 196 4.71 -21.57 -10.70
CA ARG A 196 3.29 -21.34 -11.01
C ARG A 196 2.70 -22.40 -11.93
N ARG A 197 3.52 -22.91 -12.89
CA ARG A 197 3.10 -23.87 -13.93
C ARG A 197 4.15 -24.93 -14.16
N ASP A 198 3.72 -26.11 -14.60
CA ASP A 198 4.63 -27.20 -15.00
C ASP A 198 5.13 -27.08 -16.45
N SER A 199 4.45 -26.28 -17.27
CA SER A 199 4.82 -26.10 -18.69
C SER A 199 4.54 -24.68 -19.16
N GLN A 200 5.32 -24.22 -20.14
CA GLN A 200 5.10 -22.95 -20.81
C GLN A 200 3.80 -22.97 -21.61
N ALA A 201 3.05 -21.88 -21.64
CA ALA A 201 1.85 -21.76 -22.45
C ALA A 201 2.22 -21.80 -23.95
N ASN A 202 1.58 -22.69 -24.72
CA ASN A 202 1.85 -22.90 -26.14
C ASN A 202 1.58 -21.69 -27.06
N LEU A 203 0.97 -20.62 -26.53
CA LEU A 203 0.58 -19.44 -27.31
C LEU A 203 1.49 -18.22 -27.06
N SER A 204 2.51 -18.34 -26.23
CA SER A 204 3.42 -17.25 -25.95
C SER A 204 4.43 -17.05 -27.08
N LYS A 205 4.50 -15.83 -27.63
CA LYS A 205 5.52 -15.44 -28.63
C LYS A 205 6.92 -15.31 -28.02
N ASN A 206 7.00 -15.11 -26.72
CA ASN A 206 8.21 -14.94 -25.93
C ASN A 206 8.30 -15.99 -24.83
N ILE A 207 9.38 -15.97 -24.04
CA ILE A 207 9.48 -16.79 -22.83
C ILE A 207 8.38 -16.33 -21.87
N SER A 208 7.47 -17.25 -21.55
CA SER A 208 6.39 -16.98 -20.60
C SER A 208 6.89 -17.27 -19.18
N PRO A 209 6.74 -16.37 -18.21
CA PRO A 209 7.10 -16.65 -16.83
C PRO A 209 6.27 -17.83 -16.29
N ILE A 210 6.93 -18.77 -15.66
CA ILE A 210 6.33 -19.95 -15.03
C ILE A 210 6.41 -19.91 -13.50
N HIS A 211 6.85 -18.80 -12.96
CA HIS A 211 7.04 -18.57 -11.54
C HIS A 211 6.40 -17.27 -11.09
N GLU A 212 6.30 -17.11 -9.79
CA GLU A 212 5.93 -15.90 -9.05
C GLU A 212 6.74 -15.85 -7.76
N TYR A 213 6.73 -14.74 -7.07
CA TYR A 213 7.43 -14.51 -5.81
C TYR A 213 6.50 -14.43 -4.61
#